data_788253e3761ccc99e0e2170677cc30ac
#
_entry.id   788253e3761ccc99e0e2170677cc30ac
#
_cell.length_a   1.000
_cell.length_b   1.000
_cell.length_c   1.000
_cell.angle_alpha   90.00
_cell.angle_beta   90.00
_cell.angle_gamma   90.00
#
_symmetry.space_group_name_H-M   'P 1'
#
loop_
_entity.id
_entity.type
_entity.pdbx_description
1 polymer ?
#
loop_
_entity_poly.entity_id
_entity_poly.type
_entity_poly.pdbx_seq_one_letter_code
_entity_poly.pdbx_strand_id
1 'polypeptide(L)'
;MRLSFGEPVGALGILLVFGITASVISSVATGRLPVRTGPLVAVGTMLTAVALAVEASAPSLWVMAIGTVLFGLGFGAIDAALNGHAARHFGARDINWMHASYGLGATIGPLLVAALLSGGLSWHRAYGLMALVQAALAIVFIVGRRGWRESPRANASRAGEDKPRPGDGRARRRPPAAVALTSLTFAAVETGIESGAGTWGYVFLTVGRGLPAGTAGVAVSAYWAMMFAGRVVLGPVAERLGPARVPAAAVTGIPAGAALMTAPGPGLLAVIGLMILGLAAAPVFPLLTLMTPQWAGGSTGVTRMVSLQVAASAIGSAALPAGLGLAIGAVNARILAPSLLVLGLAMGSLYVFGSRWSRPTTPPVTPRA
;
A
#
# COMPACT_ATOMS: atom_id res chain seq x y z
N MET A 1 -16.41 -1.45 -21.20
CA MET A 1 -16.94 -2.31 -20.13
C MET A 1 -18.32 -1.87 -19.64
N ARG A 2 -18.48 -0.74 -18.91
CA ARG A 2 -19.79 -0.28 -18.41
C ARG A 2 -20.88 -0.20 -19.51
N LEU A 3 -20.55 0.44 -20.61
CA LEU A 3 -21.47 0.57 -21.76
C LEU A 3 -21.82 -0.78 -22.40
N SER A 4 -20.94 -1.78 -22.32
CA SER A 4 -21.19 -3.11 -22.85
C SER A 4 -22.24 -3.87 -22.03
N PHE A 5 -22.40 -3.54 -20.73
CA PHE A 5 -23.40 -4.14 -19.84
C PHE A 5 -24.68 -3.29 -19.72
N GLY A 6 -24.71 -2.06 -20.28
CA GLY A 6 -25.85 -1.15 -20.13
C GLY A 6 -26.04 -0.58 -18.72
N GLU A 7 -25.04 -0.69 -17.85
CA GLU A 7 -25.14 -0.40 -16.42
C GLU A 7 -24.79 1.07 -16.09
N PRO A 8 -25.40 1.64 -15.03
CA PRO A 8 -25.08 2.97 -14.54
C PRO A 8 -23.67 3.04 -13.96
N VAL A 9 -23.10 4.26 -13.84
CA VAL A 9 -21.74 4.47 -13.28
C VAL A 9 -21.61 3.90 -11.87
N GLY A 10 -22.67 3.97 -11.05
CA GLY A 10 -22.70 3.45 -9.69
C GLY A 10 -22.46 1.95 -9.58
N ALA A 11 -22.78 1.17 -10.60
CA ALA A 11 -22.55 -0.27 -10.62
C ALA A 11 -21.05 -0.62 -10.53
N LEU A 12 -20.17 0.23 -11.09
CA LEU A 12 -18.72 0.05 -10.95
C LEU A 12 -18.25 0.26 -9.51
N GLY A 13 -18.89 1.16 -8.77
CA GLY A 13 -18.62 1.37 -7.35
C GLY A 13 -18.90 0.11 -6.52
N ILE A 14 -19.96 -0.62 -6.84
CA ILE A 14 -20.32 -1.89 -6.18
C ILE A 14 -19.23 -2.94 -6.40
N LEU A 15 -18.69 -3.06 -7.63
CA LEU A 15 -17.58 -3.96 -7.93
C LEU A 15 -16.36 -3.64 -7.08
N LEU A 16 -16.01 -2.37 -6.96
CA LEU A 16 -14.87 -1.94 -6.13
C LEU A 16 -15.07 -2.34 -4.66
N VAL A 17 -16.28 -2.15 -4.12
CA VAL A 17 -16.59 -2.55 -2.73
C VAL A 17 -16.40 -4.06 -2.55
N PHE A 18 -16.87 -4.89 -3.47
CA PHE A 18 -16.68 -6.34 -3.41
C PHE A 18 -15.21 -6.74 -3.45
N GLY A 19 -14.43 -6.17 -4.37
CA GLY A 19 -12.99 -6.43 -4.49
C GLY A 19 -12.20 -6.04 -3.24
N ILE A 20 -12.46 -4.84 -2.71
CA ILE A 20 -11.79 -4.34 -1.50
C ILE A 20 -12.18 -5.19 -0.28
N THR A 21 -13.47 -5.51 -0.11
CA THR A 21 -13.95 -6.34 0.99
C THR A 21 -13.30 -7.73 0.95
N ALA A 22 -13.24 -8.35 -0.23
CA ALA A 22 -12.58 -9.63 -0.43
C ALA A 22 -11.08 -9.55 -0.10
N SER A 23 -10.39 -8.49 -0.53
CA SER A 23 -8.97 -8.25 -0.23
C SER A 23 -8.72 -8.09 1.28
N VAL A 24 -9.54 -7.32 1.97
CA VAL A 24 -9.46 -7.13 3.43
C VAL A 24 -9.65 -8.47 4.16
N ILE A 25 -10.68 -9.23 3.80
CA ILE A 25 -10.96 -10.55 4.40
C ILE A 25 -9.76 -11.49 4.20
N SER A 26 -9.24 -11.57 2.98
CA SER A 26 -8.11 -12.42 2.63
C SER A 26 -6.83 -12.00 3.33
N SER A 27 -6.53 -10.71 3.42
CA SER A 27 -5.38 -10.17 4.15
C SER A 27 -5.43 -10.54 5.63
N VAL A 28 -6.59 -10.35 6.28
CA VAL A 28 -6.78 -10.70 7.69
C VAL A 28 -6.69 -12.21 7.92
N ALA A 29 -7.25 -13.02 7.02
CA ALA A 29 -7.16 -14.48 7.08
C ALA A 29 -5.70 -14.95 6.96
N THR A 30 -4.94 -14.40 6.02
CA THR A 30 -3.51 -14.68 5.80
C THR A 30 -2.69 -14.49 7.08
N GLY A 31 -2.98 -13.43 7.84
CA GLY A 31 -2.28 -13.18 9.11
C GLY A 31 -2.59 -14.18 10.23
N ARG A 32 -3.62 -15.02 10.08
CA ARG A 32 -4.04 -16.04 11.07
C ARG A 32 -3.68 -17.47 10.66
N LEU A 33 -3.49 -17.69 9.37
CA LEU A 33 -3.22 -19.03 8.85
C LEU A 33 -1.74 -19.39 8.97
N PRO A 34 -1.40 -20.61 9.43
CA PRO A 34 -0.02 -21.09 9.52
C PRO A 34 0.49 -21.57 8.14
N VAL A 35 0.30 -20.75 7.10
CA VAL A 35 0.66 -21.12 5.72
C VAL A 35 2.02 -20.52 5.36
N ARG A 36 2.83 -21.30 4.63
CA ARG A 36 4.12 -20.84 4.12
C ARG A 36 3.93 -19.78 3.03
N THR A 37 4.80 -18.75 3.01
CA THR A 37 4.73 -17.64 2.06
C THR A 37 4.74 -18.10 0.60
N GLY A 38 5.66 -18.98 0.21
CA GLY A 38 5.80 -19.41 -1.19
C GLY A 38 4.54 -20.06 -1.80
N PRO A 39 3.97 -21.11 -1.17
CA PRO A 39 2.69 -21.68 -1.61
C PRO A 39 1.55 -20.66 -1.63
N LEU A 40 1.47 -19.78 -0.64
CA LEU A 40 0.41 -18.78 -0.56
C LEU A 40 0.48 -17.75 -1.69
N VAL A 41 1.69 -17.26 -2.00
CA VAL A 41 1.91 -16.37 -3.15
C VAL A 41 1.59 -17.08 -4.46
N ALA A 42 1.99 -18.34 -4.62
CA ALA A 42 1.71 -19.10 -5.83
C ALA A 42 0.20 -19.32 -6.04
N VAL A 43 -0.53 -19.72 -4.99
CA VAL A 43 -2.00 -19.92 -5.04
C VAL A 43 -2.70 -18.59 -5.24
N GLY A 44 -2.31 -17.53 -4.53
CA GLY A 44 -2.90 -16.20 -4.68
C GLY A 44 -2.71 -15.65 -6.10
N THR A 45 -1.51 -15.80 -6.68
CA THR A 45 -1.23 -15.37 -8.06
C THR A 45 -2.03 -16.18 -9.08
N MET A 46 -2.19 -17.49 -8.86
CA MET A 46 -3.06 -18.31 -9.71
C MET A 46 -4.52 -17.87 -9.58
N LEU A 47 -4.99 -17.57 -8.38
CA LEU A 47 -6.34 -17.10 -8.15
C LEU A 47 -6.62 -15.77 -8.84
N THR A 48 -5.65 -14.82 -8.82
CA THR A 48 -5.77 -13.56 -9.57
C THR A 48 -5.76 -13.79 -11.09
N ALA A 49 -5.00 -14.77 -11.59
CA ALA A 49 -5.02 -15.13 -13.01
C ALA A 49 -6.39 -15.70 -13.43
N VAL A 50 -6.96 -16.61 -12.63
CA VAL A 50 -8.31 -17.16 -12.83
C VAL A 50 -9.36 -16.03 -12.78
N ALA A 51 -9.25 -15.14 -11.82
CA ALA A 51 -10.13 -13.98 -11.67
C ALA A 51 -10.15 -13.12 -12.96
N LEU A 52 -8.98 -12.76 -13.47
CA LEU A 52 -8.86 -12.00 -14.72
C LEU A 52 -9.42 -12.78 -15.94
N ALA A 53 -9.28 -14.10 -15.97
CA ALA A 53 -9.86 -14.92 -17.02
C ALA A 53 -11.40 -14.94 -16.93
N VAL A 54 -11.96 -15.01 -15.72
CA VAL A 54 -13.41 -14.87 -15.47
C VAL A 54 -13.89 -13.49 -15.91
N GLU A 55 -13.19 -12.43 -15.55
CA GLU A 55 -13.49 -11.07 -15.98
C GLU A 55 -13.39 -10.91 -17.51
N ALA A 56 -12.37 -11.49 -18.13
CA ALA A 56 -12.21 -11.50 -19.59
C ALA A 56 -13.36 -12.19 -20.33
N SER A 57 -13.99 -13.16 -19.73
CA SER A 57 -15.12 -13.91 -20.31
C SER A 57 -16.49 -13.44 -19.82
N ALA A 58 -16.55 -12.37 -19.02
CA ALA A 58 -17.78 -11.97 -18.32
C ALA A 58 -18.87 -11.49 -19.31
N PRO A 59 -20.01 -12.20 -19.40
CA PRO A 59 -21.17 -11.81 -20.21
C PRO A 59 -22.08 -10.83 -19.46
N SER A 60 -21.88 -10.66 -18.14
CA SER A 60 -22.72 -9.82 -17.29
C SER A 60 -21.93 -9.23 -16.13
N LEU A 61 -22.50 -8.18 -15.51
CA LEU A 61 -21.91 -7.54 -14.32
C LEU A 61 -21.75 -8.51 -13.14
N TRP A 62 -22.63 -9.50 -13.00
CA TRP A 62 -22.54 -10.50 -11.93
C TRP A 62 -21.34 -11.44 -12.08
N VAL A 63 -21.04 -11.87 -13.30
CA VAL A 63 -19.83 -12.66 -13.57
C VAL A 63 -18.58 -11.81 -13.34
N MET A 64 -18.62 -10.53 -13.75
CA MET A 64 -17.56 -9.56 -13.43
C MET A 64 -17.38 -9.42 -11.90
N ALA A 65 -18.46 -9.35 -11.13
CA ALA A 65 -18.40 -9.28 -9.67
C ALA A 65 -17.73 -10.51 -9.05
N ILE A 66 -18.03 -11.71 -9.57
CA ILE A 66 -17.35 -12.95 -9.13
C ILE A 66 -15.85 -12.85 -9.41
N GLY A 67 -15.46 -12.44 -10.63
CA GLY A 67 -14.05 -12.20 -10.97
C GLY A 67 -13.39 -11.21 -10.01
N THR A 68 -14.03 -10.08 -9.75
CA THR A 68 -13.54 -9.04 -8.85
C THR A 68 -13.36 -9.54 -7.40
N VAL A 69 -14.29 -10.36 -6.89
CA VAL A 69 -14.14 -11.00 -5.57
C VAL A 69 -12.95 -11.96 -5.56
N LEU A 70 -12.82 -12.83 -6.56
CA LEU A 70 -11.68 -13.76 -6.67
C LEU A 70 -10.35 -13.00 -6.78
N PHE A 71 -10.32 -11.90 -7.55
CA PHE A 71 -9.15 -11.03 -7.66
C PHE A 71 -8.78 -10.43 -6.30
N GLY A 72 -9.75 -9.88 -5.59
CA GLY A 72 -9.56 -9.31 -4.26
C GLY A 72 -9.01 -10.34 -3.26
N LEU A 73 -9.57 -11.56 -3.25
CA LEU A 73 -9.06 -12.65 -2.39
C LEU A 73 -7.61 -13.00 -2.71
N GLY A 74 -7.27 -13.17 -3.98
CA GLY A 74 -5.89 -13.46 -4.42
C GLY A 74 -4.93 -12.32 -4.09
N PHE A 75 -5.30 -11.09 -4.43
CA PHE A 75 -4.50 -9.88 -4.20
C PHE A 75 -4.21 -9.68 -2.72
N GLY A 76 -5.23 -9.71 -1.86
CA GLY A 76 -5.06 -9.51 -0.41
C GLY A 76 -4.18 -10.58 0.23
N ALA A 77 -4.28 -11.84 -0.23
CA ALA A 77 -3.42 -12.92 0.25
C ALA A 77 -1.95 -12.70 -0.16
N ILE A 78 -1.69 -12.35 -1.43
CA ILE A 78 -0.34 -12.06 -1.94
C ILE A 78 0.27 -10.90 -1.18
N ASP A 79 -0.46 -9.78 -1.10
CA ASP A 79 0.04 -8.55 -0.50
C ASP A 79 0.39 -8.74 0.98
N ALA A 80 -0.50 -9.35 1.77
CA ALA A 80 -0.23 -9.66 3.16
C ALA A 80 0.95 -10.65 3.33
N ALA A 81 1.06 -11.67 2.46
CA ALA A 81 2.13 -12.66 2.53
C ALA A 81 3.49 -12.06 2.18
N LEU A 82 3.57 -11.26 1.10
CA LEU A 82 4.81 -10.62 0.66
C LEU A 82 5.28 -9.57 1.65
N ASN A 83 4.40 -8.70 2.13
CA ASN A 83 4.73 -7.71 3.14
C ASN A 83 5.14 -8.37 4.47
N GLY A 84 4.45 -9.42 4.90
CA GLY A 84 4.84 -10.20 6.08
C GLY A 84 6.19 -10.90 5.92
N HIS A 85 6.54 -11.38 4.72
CA HIS A 85 7.86 -11.91 4.41
C HIS A 85 8.92 -10.81 4.39
N ALA A 86 8.65 -9.70 3.71
CA ALA A 86 9.55 -8.58 3.61
C ALA A 86 9.89 -7.97 4.97
N ALA A 87 8.91 -7.83 5.87
CA ALA A 87 9.11 -7.34 7.24
C ALA A 87 10.11 -8.19 8.05
N ARG A 88 10.27 -9.46 7.70
CA ARG A 88 11.16 -10.38 8.42
C ARG A 88 12.52 -10.59 7.77
N HIS A 89 12.63 -10.33 6.45
CA HIS A 89 13.80 -10.77 5.68
C HIS A 89 14.47 -9.66 4.89
N PHE A 90 13.76 -8.55 4.62
CA PHE A 90 14.23 -7.48 3.75
C PHE A 90 14.80 -6.32 4.56
N GLY A 91 15.79 -5.63 3.96
CA GLY A 91 16.24 -4.33 4.40
C GLY A 91 15.36 -3.20 3.86
N ALA A 92 15.69 -1.96 4.24
CA ALA A 92 14.93 -0.78 3.81
C ALA A 92 14.97 -0.60 2.28
N ARG A 93 16.08 -0.93 1.62
CA ARG A 93 16.20 -0.90 0.17
C ARG A 93 15.25 -1.87 -0.50
N ASP A 94 15.30 -3.13 -0.11
CA ASP A 94 14.60 -4.21 -0.80
C ASP A 94 13.08 -4.09 -0.63
N ILE A 95 12.59 -3.68 0.56
CA ILE A 95 11.16 -3.46 0.77
C ILE A 95 10.65 -2.25 -0.02
N ASN A 96 11.43 -1.17 -0.12
CA ASN A 96 11.07 -0.02 -0.94
C ASN A 96 11.08 -0.38 -2.43
N TRP A 97 12.02 -1.18 -2.92
CA TRP A 97 12.06 -1.65 -4.31
C TRP A 97 10.90 -2.59 -4.63
N MET A 98 10.48 -3.44 -3.70
CA MET A 98 9.27 -4.24 -3.84
C MET A 98 8.04 -3.35 -4.05
N HIS A 99 7.89 -2.29 -3.26
CA HIS A 99 6.79 -1.33 -3.43
C HIS A 99 6.94 -0.43 -4.67
N ALA A 100 8.17 -0.14 -5.11
CA ALA A 100 8.42 0.56 -6.37
C ALA A 100 7.95 -0.30 -7.56
N SER A 101 8.19 -1.60 -7.54
CA SER A 101 7.69 -2.52 -8.59
C SER A 101 6.17 -2.51 -8.71
N TYR A 102 5.45 -2.39 -7.58
CA TYR A 102 4.01 -2.16 -7.58
C TYR A 102 3.64 -0.84 -8.29
N GLY A 103 4.32 0.25 -7.96
CA GLY A 103 4.10 1.57 -8.59
C GLY A 103 4.38 1.55 -10.10
N LEU A 104 5.39 0.79 -10.54
CA LEU A 104 5.68 0.58 -11.96
C LEU A 104 4.52 -0.16 -12.65
N GLY A 105 4.01 -1.22 -12.04
CA GLY A 105 2.85 -1.96 -12.54
C GLY A 105 1.59 -1.08 -12.62
N ALA A 106 1.33 -0.28 -11.59
CA ALA A 106 0.21 0.66 -11.55
C ALA A 106 0.31 1.76 -12.63
N THR A 107 1.52 2.10 -13.07
CA THR A 107 1.75 3.04 -14.17
C THR A 107 1.60 2.37 -15.54
N ILE A 108 2.19 1.21 -15.74
CA ILE A 108 2.20 0.50 -17.03
C ILE A 108 0.81 -0.09 -17.34
N GLY A 109 0.09 -0.62 -16.35
CA GLY A 109 -1.19 -1.30 -16.54
C GLY A 109 -2.22 -0.46 -17.29
N PRO A 110 -2.59 0.74 -16.82
CA PRO A 110 -3.54 1.60 -17.53
C PRO A 110 -3.07 2.03 -18.92
N LEU A 111 -1.77 2.28 -19.10
CA LEU A 111 -1.21 2.64 -20.40
C LEU A 111 -1.33 1.48 -21.39
N LEU A 112 -1.05 0.25 -20.96
CA LEU A 112 -1.21 -0.95 -21.77
C LEU A 112 -2.68 -1.13 -22.18
N VAL A 113 -3.62 -1.03 -21.23
CA VAL A 113 -5.05 -1.13 -21.52
C VAL A 113 -5.49 -0.04 -22.49
N ALA A 114 -5.06 1.19 -22.28
CA ALA A 114 -5.39 2.32 -23.18
C ALA A 114 -4.85 2.07 -24.59
N ALA A 115 -3.60 1.60 -24.73
CA ALA A 115 -3.00 1.28 -26.02
C ALA A 115 -3.75 0.13 -26.76
N LEU A 116 -4.14 -0.91 -26.03
CA LEU A 116 -4.92 -2.02 -26.58
C LEU A 116 -6.29 -1.57 -27.09
N LEU A 117 -6.98 -0.75 -26.30
CA LEU A 117 -8.30 -0.23 -26.65
C LEU A 117 -8.23 0.76 -27.83
N SER A 118 -7.23 1.65 -27.87
CA SER A 118 -7.02 2.56 -29.00
C SER A 118 -6.60 1.83 -30.28
N GLY A 119 -5.96 0.66 -30.16
CA GLY A 119 -5.67 -0.26 -31.25
C GLY A 119 -6.86 -1.10 -31.72
N GLY A 120 -8.09 -0.80 -31.22
CA GLY A 120 -9.32 -1.50 -31.62
C GLY A 120 -9.58 -2.84 -30.94
N LEU A 121 -8.79 -3.23 -29.96
CA LEU A 121 -9.04 -4.45 -29.19
C LEU A 121 -10.16 -4.22 -28.16
N SER A 122 -10.98 -5.26 -27.96
CA SER A 122 -12.00 -5.20 -26.91
C SER A 122 -11.38 -5.27 -25.51
N TRP A 123 -12.09 -4.73 -24.53
CA TRP A 123 -11.67 -4.82 -23.13
C TRP A 123 -11.57 -6.29 -22.63
N HIS A 124 -12.36 -7.21 -23.17
CA HIS A 124 -12.25 -8.65 -22.93
C HIS A 124 -10.85 -9.18 -23.28
N ARG A 125 -10.32 -8.80 -24.46
CA ARG A 125 -8.96 -9.19 -24.89
C ARG A 125 -7.87 -8.59 -24.01
N ALA A 126 -8.07 -7.33 -23.54
CA ALA A 126 -7.14 -6.70 -22.61
C ALA A 126 -7.07 -7.48 -21.27
N TYR A 127 -8.21 -7.82 -20.70
CA TYR A 127 -8.26 -8.66 -19.49
C TYR A 127 -7.69 -10.07 -19.74
N GLY A 128 -7.96 -10.68 -20.89
CA GLY A 128 -7.40 -11.99 -21.28
C GLY A 128 -5.88 -11.97 -21.37
N LEU A 129 -5.29 -10.91 -21.95
CA LEU A 129 -3.84 -10.75 -21.98
C LEU A 129 -3.25 -10.61 -20.57
N MET A 130 -3.88 -9.83 -19.72
CA MET A 130 -3.47 -9.68 -18.31
C MET A 130 -3.58 -11.01 -17.57
N ALA A 131 -4.62 -11.81 -17.83
CA ALA A 131 -4.78 -13.14 -17.26
C ALA A 131 -3.63 -14.08 -17.67
N LEU A 132 -3.21 -14.05 -18.94
CA LEU A 132 -2.08 -14.86 -19.44
C LEU A 132 -0.76 -14.44 -18.78
N VAL A 133 -0.49 -13.14 -18.68
CA VAL A 133 0.71 -12.64 -17.98
C VAL A 133 0.70 -13.08 -16.51
N GLN A 134 -0.44 -12.97 -15.85
CA GLN A 134 -0.58 -13.35 -14.45
C GLN A 134 -0.46 -14.88 -14.26
N ALA A 135 -0.99 -15.69 -15.19
CA ALA A 135 -0.82 -17.14 -15.19
C ALA A 135 0.66 -17.55 -15.39
N ALA A 136 1.37 -16.90 -16.30
CA ALA A 136 2.80 -17.12 -16.49
C ALA A 136 3.59 -16.80 -15.20
N LEU A 137 3.26 -15.69 -14.53
CA LEU A 137 3.85 -15.33 -13.24
C LEU A 137 3.51 -16.36 -12.15
N ALA A 138 2.29 -16.87 -12.11
CA ALA A 138 1.90 -17.92 -11.18
C ALA A 138 2.71 -19.21 -11.39
N ILE A 139 2.98 -19.60 -12.65
CA ILE A 139 3.85 -20.74 -12.97
C ILE A 139 5.27 -20.49 -12.44
N VAL A 140 5.83 -19.30 -12.63
CA VAL A 140 7.14 -18.94 -12.07
C VAL A 140 7.16 -19.12 -10.54
N PHE A 141 6.15 -18.66 -9.83
CA PHE A 141 6.05 -18.83 -8.38
C PHE A 141 5.83 -20.29 -7.97
N ILE A 142 5.08 -21.08 -8.73
CA ILE A 142 4.89 -22.52 -8.47
C ILE A 142 6.21 -23.27 -8.62
N VAL A 143 6.96 -23.00 -9.69
CA VAL A 143 8.28 -23.62 -9.93
C VAL A 143 9.29 -23.16 -8.88
N GLY A 144 9.32 -21.85 -8.61
CA GLY A 144 10.24 -21.23 -7.67
C GLY A 144 9.90 -21.46 -6.17
N ARG A 145 8.75 -22.10 -5.85
CA ARG A 145 8.27 -22.24 -4.47
C ARG A 145 9.25 -22.88 -3.49
N ARG A 146 10.21 -23.67 -3.99
CA ARG A 146 11.26 -24.27 -3.19
C ARG A 146 12.31 -23.26 -2.70
N GLY A 147 12.53 -22.17 -3.44
CA GLY A 147 13.42 -21.07 -3.06
C GLY A 147 12.93 -20.25 -1.87
N TRP A 148 11.62 -20.31 -1.56
CA TRP A 148 11.00 -19.67 -0.39
C TRP A 148 11.16 -20.51 0.90
N ARG A 149 11.95 -21.59 0.84
CA ARG A 149 12.23 -22.38 2.03
C ARG A 149 13.15 -21.56 2.93
N GLU A 150 12.67 -21.28 4.11
CA GLU A 150 13.52 -20.78 5.18
C GLU A 150 14.68 -21.75 5.39
N SER A 151 15.91 -21.21 5.36
CA SER A 151 17.09 -22.03 5.63
C SER A 151 16.91 -22.74 6.99
N PRO A 152 17.25 -24.04 7.12
CA PRO A 152 17.19 -24.73 8.39
C PRO A 152 17.99 -24.02 9.52
N ARG A 153 19.06 -23.30 9.15
CA ARG A 153 19.82 -22.45 10.07
C ARG A 153 19.02 -21.22 10.52
N ALA A 154 18.28 -20.56 9.62
CA ALA A 154 17.43 -19.45 9.99
C ALA A 154 16.25 -19.89 10.87
N ASN A 155 15.70 -21.08 10.63
CA ASN A 155 14.68 -21.69 11.48
C ASN A 155 15.24 -22.12 12.85
N ALA A 156 16.46 -22.63 12.91
CA ALA A 156 17.11 -23.00 14.16
C ALA A 156 17.48 -21.78 15.01
N SER A 157 17.99 -20.71 14.38
CA SER A 157 18.24 -19.43 15.07
C SER A 157 16.94 -18.80 15.58
N ARG A 158 15.86 -18.85 14.80
CA ARG A 158 14.53 -18.36 15.21
C ARG A 158 13.86 -19.24 16.26
N ALA A 159 13.99 -20.56 16.15
CA ALA A 159 13.52 -21.46 17.19
C ALA A 159 14.31 -21.29 18.50
N GLY A 160 15.55 -20.83 18.42
CA GLY A 160 16.36 -20.38 19.54
C GLY A 160 15.94 -19.02 20.10
N GLU A 161 15.57 -18.07 19.22
CA GLU A 161 15.03 -16.76 19.58
C GLU A 161 13.57 -16.83 20.04
N ASP A 162 12.75 -17.72 19.48
CA ASP A 162 11.36 -17.98 19.91
C ASP A 162 11.28 -18.84 21.19
N LYS A 163 12.38 -19.49 21.63
CA LYS A 163 12.42 -20.13 22.92
C LYS A 163 12.57 -19.08 24.02
N PRO A 164 11.63 -18.99 24.96
CA PRO A 164 11.75 -18.10 26.10
C PRO A 164 13.06 -18.34 26.82
N ARG A 165 13.97 -17.38 26.85
CA ARG A 165 15.08 -17.44 27.81
C ARG A 165 14.47 -17.39 29.20
N PRO A 166 14.94 -18.22 30.15
CA PRO A 166 14.53 -18.12 31.55
C PRO A 166 14.77 -16.67 32.01
N GLY A 167 13.72 -15.91 32.30
CA GLY A 167 13.77 -14.50 32.66
C GLY A 167 13.26 -13.49 31.56
N ASP A 168 13.04 -13.92 30.32
CA ASP A 168 12.58 -13.04 29.24
C ASP A 168 11.04 -13.04 29.17
N GLY A 169 10.40 -12.32 30.09
CA GLY A 169 8.95 -12.09 30.09
C GLY A 169 8.45 -11.28 28.85
N ARG A 170 9.35 -10.97 27.91
CA ARG A 170 9.06 -10.19 26.68
C ARG A 170 8.65 -11.02 25.45
N ALA A 171 8.95 -12.33 25.42
CA ALA A 171 8.88 -13.14 24.20
C ALA A 171 7.46 -13.46 23.68
N ARG A 172 6.39 -13.12 24.40
CA ARG A 172 4.99 -13.41 24.01
C ARG A 172 3.99 -12.29 24.29
N ARG A 173 4.43 -11.10 24.65
CA ARG A 173 3.48 -10.01 24.89
C ARG A 173 2.95 -9.51 23.53
N ARG A 174 1.64 -9.65 23.33
CA ARG A 174 0.93 -8.92 22.25
C ARG A 174 1.27 -7.43 22.39
N PRO A 175 1.47 -6.72 21.26
CA PRO A 175 1.64 -5.27 21.34
C PRO A 175 0.46 -4.68 22.11
N PRO A 176 0.67 -3.65 22.95
CA PRO A 176 -0.43 -2.94 23.58
C PRO A 176 -1.47 -2.57 22.52
N ALA A 177 -2.75 -2.67 22.84
CA ALA A 177 -3.84 -2.36 21.89
C ALA A 177 -3.67 -0.97 21.29
N ALA A 178 -3.19 0.00 22.08
CA ALA A 178 -2.90 1.36 21.61
C ALA A 178 -1.84 1.39 20.50
N VAL A 179 -0.76 0.60 20.61
CA VAL A 179 0.30 0.54 19.57
C VAL A 179 -0.25 -0.11 18.29
N ALA A 180 -1.00 -1.19 18.45
CA ALA A 180 -1.64 -1.84 17.31
C ALA A 180 -2.60 -0.90 16.58
N LEU A 181 -3.50 -0.26 17.32
CA LEU A 181 -4.48 0.68 16.76
C LEU A 181 -3.80 1.87 16.07
N THR A 182 -2.79 2.47 16.72
CA THR A 182 -2.01 3.56 16.14
C THR A 182 -1.37 3.16 14.81
N SER A 183 -0.76 1.96 14.76
CA SER A 183 -0.13 1.46 13.56
C SER A 183 -1.13 1.19 12.42
N LEU A 184 -2.30 0.63 12.74
CA LEU A 184 -3.36 0.37 11.75
C LEU A 184 -3.96 1.69 11.23
N THR A 185 -4.24 2.63 12.12
CA THR A 185 -4.76 3.96 11.74
C THR A 185 -3.72 4.71 10.90
N PHE A 186 -2.44 4.64 11.27
CA PHE A 186 -1.35 5.24 10.51
C PHE A 186 -1.29 4.67 9.08
N ALA A 187 -1.34 3.33 8.93
CA ALA A 187 -1.34 2.67 7.63
C ALA A 187 -2.56 3.08 6.77
N ALA A 188 -3.75 3.15 7.36
CA ALA A 188 -4.97 3.56 6.67
C ALA A 188 -4.91 5.04 6.22
N VAL A 189 -4.46 5.94 7.10
CA VAL A 189 -4.38 7.37 6.79
C VAL A 189 -3.32 7.64 5.73
N GLU A 190 -2.16 7.01 5.84
CA GLU A 190 -1.07 7.16 4.87
C GLU A 190 -1.52 6.75 3.46
N THR A 191 -2.02 5.52 3.31
CA THR A 191 -2.47 5.01 2.01
C THR A 191 -3.68 5.80 1.49
N GLY A 192 -4.52 6.31 2.39
CA GLY A 192 -5.63 7.19 2.05
C GLY A 192 -5.19 8.56 1.54
N ILE A 193 -4.13 9.15 2.10
CA ILE A 193 -3.50 10.38 1.59
C ILE A 193 -2.93 10.13 0.19
N GLU A 194 -2.17 9.03 0.02
CA GLU A 194 -1.58 8.63 -1.26
C GLU A 194 -2.66 8.48 -2.33
N SER A 195 -3.68 7.68 -2.07
CA SER A 195 -4.76 7.41 -3.00
C SER A 195 -5.64 8.65 -3.24
N GLY A 196 -5.90 9.43 -2.20
CA GLY A 196 -6.70 10.65 -2.29
C GLY A 196 -6.06 11.72 -3.16
N ALA A 197 -4.76 11.95 -2.98
CA ALA A 197 -3.98 12.87 -3.80
C ALA A 197 -3.92 12.41 -5.26
N GLY A 198 -3.69 11.11 -5.50
CA GLY A 198 -3.66 10.55 -6.85
C GLY A 198 -5.01 10.60 -7.56
N THR A 199 -6.10 10.31 -6.85
CA THR A 199 -7.46 10.26 -7.42
C THR A 199 -7.99 11.66 -7.72
N TRP A 200 -7.84 12.59 -6.79
CA TRP A 200 -8.47 13.91 -6.87
C TRP A 200 -7.51 15.03 -7.29
N GLY A 201 -6.21 14.76 -7.40
CA GLY A 201 -5.20 15.74 -7.78
C GLY A 201 -5.50 16.42 -9.11
N TYR A 202 -5.96 15.67 -10.11
CA TYR A 202 -6.34 16.25 -11.41
C TYR A 202 -7.51 17.24 -11.31
N VAL A 203 -8.57 16.86 -10.59
CA VAL A 203 -9.75 17.71 -10.36
C VAL A 203 -9.37 18.96 -9.56
N PHE A 204 -8.54 18.80 -8.53
CA PHE A 204 -8.03 19.92 -7.75
C PHE A 204 -7.23 20.90 -8.60
N LEU A 205 -6.31 20.42 -9.45
CA LEU A 205 -5.48 21.28 -10.29
C LEU A 205 -6.27 21.97 -11.39
N THR A 206 -7.23 21.28 -12.04
CA THR A 206 -8.05 21.86 -13.11
C THR A 206 -9.16 22.75 -12.55
N VAL A 207 -10.06 22.21 -11.74
CA VAL A 207 -11.24 22.93 -11.24
C VAL A 207 -10.88 23.84 -10.06
N GLY A 208 -10.04 23.37 -9.15
CA GLY A 208 -9.67 24.12 -7.94
C GLY A 208 -8.64 25.23 -8.18
N ARG A 209 -7.66 24.99 -9.05
CA ARG A 209 -6.52 25.92 -9.31
C ARG A 209 -6.54 26.54 -10.71
N GLY A 210 -7.45 26.14 -11.58
CA GLY A 210 -7.61 26.71 -12.93
C GLY A 210 -6.49 26.35 -13.92
N LEU A 211 -5.72 25.28 -13.66
CA LEU A 211 -4.66 24.85 -14.56
C LEU A 211 -5.24 24.19 -15.83
N PRO A 212 -4.57 24.35 -16.99
CA PRO A 212 -4.94 23.62 -18.20
C PRO A 212 -4.90 22.11 -17.98
N ALA A 213 -5.82 21.38 -18.61
CA ALA A 213 -5.98 19.94 -18.50
C ALA A 213 -4.67 19.17 -18.77
N GLY A 214 -3.92 19.56 -19.79
CA GLY A 214 -2.62 18.96 -20.14
C GLY A 214 -1.59 19.13 -19.01
N THR A 215 -1.47 20.33 -18.45
CA THR A 215 -0.56 20.63 -17.33
C THR A 215 -0.95 19.83 -16.07
N ALA A 216 -2.25 19.76 -15.76
CA ALA A 216 -2.74 18.99 -14.62
C ALA A 216 -2.49 17.48 -14.78
N GLY A 217 -2.67 16.95 -16.01
CA GLY A 217 -2.35 15.56 -16.31
C GLY A 217 -0.87 15.24 -16.12
N VAL A 218 0.03 16.09 -16.63
CA VAL A 218 1.48 15.97 -16.43
C VAL A 218 1.84 16.05 -14.93
N ALA A 219 1.21 16.96 -14.18
CA ALA A 219 1.48 17.12 -12.75
C ALA A 219 1.08 15.87 -11.93
N VAL A 220 -0.06 15.24 -12.23
CA VAL A 220 -0.47 13.98 -11.58
C VAL A 220 0.45 12.83 -11.99
N SER A 221 0.87 12.77 -13.25
CA SER A 221 1.87 11.78 -13.66
C SER A 221 3.21 12.00 -12.94
N ALA A 222 3.63 13.25 -12.77
CA ALA A 222 4.83 13.60 -12.02
C ALA A 222 4.71 13.25 -10.52
N TYR A 223 3.52 13.38 -9.92
CA TYR A 223 3.27 12.91 -8.55
C TYR A 223 3.58 11.40 -8.40
N TRP A 224 3.06 10.57 -9.30
CA TRP A 224 3.33 9.13 -9.28
C TRP A 224 4.80 8.81 -9.60
N ALA A 225 5.42 9.56 -10.51
CA ALA A 225 6.84 9.44 -10.80
C ALA A 225 7.71 9.80 -9.58
N MET A 226 7.36 10.85 -8.83
CA MET A 226 8.04 11.22 -7.57
C MET A 226 7.88 10.13 -6.52
N MET A 227 6.73 9.50 -6.44
CA MET A 227 6.50 8.38 -5.54
C MET A 227 7.35 7.17 -5.92
N PHE A 228 7.39 6.81 -7.21
CA PHE A 228 8.27 5.74 -7.71
C PHE A 228 9.74 6.04 -7.41
N ALA A 229 10.22 7.24 -7.79
CA ALA A 229 11.59 7.66 -7.57
C ALA A 229 11.93 7.69 -6.07
N GLY A 230 11.01 8.17 -5.24
CA GLY A 230 11.15 8.16 -3.79
C GLY A 230 11.34 6.74 -3.23
N ARG A 231 10.56 5.76 -3.68
CA ARG A 231 10.73 4.36 -3.26
C ARG A 231 12.08 3.77 -3.69
N VAL A 232 12.54 4.11 -4.89
CA VAL A 232 13.85 3.66 -5.39
C VAL A 232 15.01 4.28 -4.63
N VAL A 233 14.95 5.60 -4.35
CA VAL A 233 16.07 6.36 -3.79
C VAL A 233 16.07 6.33 -2.26
N LEU A 234 14.91 6.51 -1.61
CA LEU A 234 14.83 6.66 -0.16
C LEU A 234 15.00 5.34 0.60
N GLY A 235 14.85 4.19 -0.06
CA GLY A 235 15.20 2.89 0.51
C GLY A 235 16.69 2.80 0.88
N PRO A 236 17.61 2.94 -0.09
CA PRO A 236 19.06 3.02 0.17
C PRO A 236 19.45 4.16 1.13
N VAL A 237 18.78 5.31 1.07
CA VAL A 237 19.00 6.42 2.00
C VAL A 237 18.62 6.02 3.42
N ALA A 238 17.52 5.29 3.62
CA ALA A 238 17.10 4.81 4.92
C ALA A 238 18.08 3.78 5.51
N GLU A 239 18.74 2.97 4.69
CA GLU A 239 19.82 2.08 5.15
C GLU A 239 21.03 2.84 5.67
N ARG A 240 21.39 3.94 5.03
CA ARG A 240 22.55 4.77 5.42
C ARG A 240 22.28 5.67 6.62
N LEU A 241 21.12 6.32 6.65
CA LEU A 241 20.75 7.31 7.69
C LEU A 241 20.07 6.68 8.92
N GLY A 242 19.67 5.42 8.81
CA GLY A 242 18.86 4.71 9.79
C GLY A 242 17.36 4.78 9.47
N PRO A 243 16.62 3.70 9.71
CA PRO A 243 15.23 3.53 9.30
C PRO A 243 14.24 4.47 10.02
N ALA A 244 14.65 5.17 11.08
CA ALA A 244 13.79 6.11 11.81
C ALA A 244 13.83 7.53 11.25
N ARG A 245 14.92 7.96 10.60
CA ARG A 245 15.09 9.35 10.11
C ARG A 245 14.27 9.63 8.86
N VAL A 246 14.20 8.66 7.94
CA VAL A 246 13.46 8.82 6.70
C VAL A 246 11.95 8.94 6.94
N PRO A 247 11.31 8.09 7.77
CA PRO A 247 9.90 8.29 8.13
C PRO A 247 9.65 9.62 8.84
N ALA A 248 10.56 10.07 9.70
CA ALA A 248 10.43 11.37 10.36
C ALA A 248 10.42 12.53 9.35
N ALA A 249 11.32 12.50 8.34
CA ALA A 249 11.33 13.47 7.25
C ALA A 249 10.07 13.36 6.37
N ALA A 250 9.61 12.14 6.07
CA ALA A 250 8.41 11.89 5.29
C ALA A 250 7.15 12.47 5.98
N VAL A 251 7.01 12.20 7.27
CA VAL A 251 5.89 12.69 8.09
C VAL A 251 5.83 14.22 8.19
N THR A 252 6.93 14.91 8.04
CA THR A 252 6.97 16.38 7.93
C THR A 252 6.79 16.86 6.48
N GLY A 253 7.29 16.12 5.51
CA GLY A 253 7.19 16.45 4.09
C GLY A 253 5.77 16.39 3.54
N ILE A 254 4.95 15.42 4.01
CA ILE A 254 3.54 15.29 3.57
C ILE A 254 2.72 16.55 3.93
N PRO A 255 2.65 17.00 5.20
CA PRO A 255 1.91 18.22 5.50
C PRO A 255 2.55 19.47 4.90
N ALA A 256 3.88 19.53 4.72
CA ALA A 256 4.54 20.63 4.04
C ALA A 256 4.10 20.72 2.56
N GLY A 257 4.07 19.61 1.84
CA GLY A 257 3.55 19.54 0.47
C GLY A 257 2.07 19.95 0.39
N ALA A 258 1.24 19.43 1.30
CA ALA A 258 -0.16 19.80 1.38
C ALA A 258 -0.38 21.27 1.74
N ALA A 259 0.42 21.85 2.64
CA ALA A 259 0.41 23.27 2.97
C ALA A 259 0.74 24.15 1.74
N LEU A 260 1.76 23.73 0.96
CA LEU A 260 2.10 24.42 -0.28
C LEU A 260 0.97 24.33 -1.32
N MET A 261 0.24 23.22 -1.36
CA MET A 261 -0.95 23.10 -2.19
C MET A 261 -2.09 24.05 -1.76
N THR A 262 -2.19 24.39 -0.47
CA THR A 262 -3.18 25.35 0.03
C THR A 262 -2.80 26.82 -0.22
N ALA A 263 -1.51 27.10 -0.40
CA ALA A 263 -0.99 28.45 -0.52
C ALA A 263 -1.69 29.23 -1.65
N PRO A 264 -2.04 30.51 -1.43
CA PRO A 264 -2.53 31.37 -2.51
C PRO A 264 -1.39 31.64 -3.51
N GLY A 265 -1.74 31.89 -4.76
CA GLY A 265 -0.76 32.24 -5.80
C GLY A 265 -0.79 31.30 -7.01
N PRO A 266 0.31 31.25 -7.79
CA PRO A 266 0.36 30.51 -9.03
C PRO A 266 0.05 29.01 -8.84
N GLY A 267 -0.65 28.42 -9.80
CA GLY A 267 -0.96 26.98 -9.80
C GLY A 267 0.29 26.07 -9.72
N LEU A 268 1.46 26.61 -10.12
CA LEU A 268 2.75 25.94 -9.99
C LEU A 268 3.09 25.56 -8.53
N LEU A 269 2.74 26.39 -7.54
CA LEU A 269 2.93 26.04 -6.12
C LEU A 269 2.16 24.79 -5.74
N ALA A 270 0.95 24.64 -6.25
CA ALA A 270 0.13 23.44 -6.02
C ALA A 270 0.76 22.19 -6.67
N VAL A 271 1.35 22.33 -7.86
CA VAL A 271 2.07 21.24 -8.54
C VAL A 271 3.31 20.82 -7.74
N ILE A 272 4.12 21.79 -7.31
CA ILE A 272 5.32 21.51 -6.49
C ILE A 272 4.91 20.84 -5.17
N GLY A 273 3.85 21.35 -4.52
CA GLY A 273 3.31 20.76 -3.29
C GLY A 273 2.88 19.31 -3.47
N LEU A 274 2.20 18.99 -4.57
CA LEU A 274 1.79 17.65 -4.92
C LEU A 274 2.99 16.71 -5.15
N MET A 275 4.04 17.20 -5.83
CA MET A 275 5.28 16.44 -6.04
C MET A 275 6.03 16.17 -4.73
N ILE A 276 6.12 17.16 -3.84
CA ILE A 276 6.71 17.00 -2.49
C ILE A 276 5.93 15.95 -1.70
N LEU A 277 4.59 16.01 -1.75
CA LEU A 277 3.73 15.05 -1.08
C LEU A 277 3.98 13.64 -1.60
N GLY A 278 4.05 13.43 -2.92
CA GLY A 278 4.34 12.13 -3.53
C GLY A 278 5.70 11.57 -3.13
N LEU A 279 6.75 12.40 -3.16
CA LEU A 279 8.09 12.01 -2.74
C LEU A 279 8.14 11.64 -1.25
N ALA A 280 7.47 12.43 -0.40
CA ALA A 280 7.45 12.21 1.04
C ALA A 280 6.63 10.97 1.43
N ALA A 281 5.51 10.70 0.78
CA ALA A 281 4.67 9.53 1.05
C ALA A 281 5.36 8.21 0.65
N ALA A 282 6.23 8.25 -0.36
CA ALA A 282 6.83 7.07 -0.98
C ALA A 282 7.42 6.02 0.01
N PRO A 283 8.24 6.36 1.01
CA PRO A 283 8.89 5.39 1.89
C PRO A 283 8.04 5.02 3.12
N VAL A 284 6.90 5.65 3.35
CA VAL A 284 6.21 5.60 4.65
C VAL A 284 5.68 4.21 4.95
N PHE A 285 4.87 3.63 4.07
CA PHE A 285 4.32 2.29 4.26
C PHE A 285 5.41 1.19 4.27
N PRO A 286 6.37 1.17 3.32
CA PRO A 286 7.47 0.23 3.36
C PRO A 286 8.25 0.25 4.68
N LEU A 287 8.57 1.43 5.20
CA LEU A 287 9.32 1.58 6.44
C LEU A 287 8.46 1.27 7.68
N LEU A 288 7.15 1.56 7.67
CA LEU A 288 6.24 1.09 8.71
C LEU A 288 6.28 -0.44 8.82
N THR A 289 6.18 -1.14 7.69
CA THR A 289 6.25 -2.61 7.63
C THR A 289 7.58 -3.12 8.17
N LEU A 290 8.70 -2.48 7.80
CA LEU A 290 10.05 -2.82 8.27
C LEU A 290 10.22 -2.63 9.79
N MET A 291 9.56 -1.64 10.38
CA MET A 291 9.63 -1.36 11.81
C MET A 291 8.72 -2.27 12.67
N THR A 292 7.76 -2.94 12.06
CA THR A 292 6.78 -3.80 12.75
C THR A 292 7.41 -4.90 13.63
N PRO A 293 8.52 -5.58 13.24
CA PRO A 293 9.14 -6.59 14.09
C PRO A 293 9.60 -6.09 15.47
N GLN A 294 9.90 -4.81 15.61
CA GLN A 294 10.42 -4.23 16.85
C GLN A 294 9.43 -4.31 18.03
N TRP A 295 8.14 -4.43 17.77
CA TRP A 295 7.08 -4.42 18.78
C TRP A 295 5.98 -5.47 18.60
N ALA A 296 6.04 -6.29 17.55
CA ALA A 296 4.97 -7.24 17.23
C ALA A 296 5.04 -8.59 17.98
N GLY A 297 6.09 -8.85 18.75
CA GLY A 297 6.19 -10.05 19.59
C GLY A 297 6.36 -11.37 18.83
N GLY A 298 7.52 -11.59 18.22
CA GLY A 298 7.88 -12.83 17.51
C GLY A 298 7.34 -12.91 16.08
N SER A 299 7.77 -13.93 15.33
CA SER A 299 7.51 -14.04 13.88
C SER A 299 6.01 -14.12 13.51
N THR A 300 5.23 -14.86 14.30
CA THR A 300 3.77 -14.95 14.12
C THR A 300 3.07 -13.62 14.40
N GLY A 301 3.53 -12.87 15.40
CA GLY A 301 3.02 -11.54 15.71
C GLY A 301 3.27 -10.55 14.57
N VAL A 302 4.46 -10.60 13.97
CA VAL A 302 4.83 -9.77 12.80
C VAL A 302 3.88 -10.04 11.64
N THR A 303 3.72 -11.31 11.23
CA THR A 303 2.84 -11.66 10.11
C THR A 303 1.41 -11.17 10.34
N ARG A 304 0.87 -11.42 11.54
CA ARG A 304 -0.48 -10.97 11.90
C ARG A 304 -0.62 -9.45 11.84
N MET A 305 0.35 -8.71 12.39
CA MET A 305 0.28 -7.25 12.43
C MET A 305 0.40 -6.66 11.04
N VAL A 306 1.35 -7.15 10.22
CA VAL A 306 1.51 -6.69 8.83
C VAL A 306 0.25 -6.99 8.01
N SER A 307 -0.36 -8.16 8.16
CA SER A 307 -1.62 -8.48 7.48
C SER A 307 -2.76 -7.54 7.88
N LEU A 308 -2.83 -7.12 9.15
CA LEU A 308 -3.78 -6.12 9.61
C LEU A 308 -3.46 -4.71 9.06
N GLN A 309 -2.19 -4.34 8.95
CA GLN A 309 -1.76 -3.08 8.33
C GLN A 309 -2.15 -3.04 6.86
N VAL A 310 -1.93 -4.12 6.11
CA VAL A 310 -2.36 -4.25 4.70
C VAL A 310 -3.88 -4.12 4.58
N ALA A 311 -4.64 -4.78 5.45
CA ALA A 311 -6.10 -4.66 5.47
C ALA A 311 -6.56 -3.22 5.80
N ALA A 312 -5.92 -2.57 6.76
CA ALA A 312 -6.20 -1.18 7.13
C ALA A 312 -5.86 -0.22 5.98
N SER A 313 -4.75 -0.44 5.27
CA SER A 313 -4.36 0.31 4.07
C SER A 313 -5.39 0.16 2.95
N ALA A 314 -5.89 -1.04 2.69
CA ALA A 314 -6.94 -1.27 1.70
C ALA A 314 -8.23 -0.51 2.04
N ILE A 315 -8.63 -0.47 3.31
CA ILE A 315 -9.76 0.34 3.77
C ILE A 315 -9.47 1.83 3.59
N GLY A 316 -8.29 2.29 3.99
CA GLY A 316 -7.87 3.69 3.88
C GLY A 316 -7.85 4.19 2.44
N SER A 317 -7.28 3.38 1.52
CA SER A 317 -7.20 3.69 0.10
C SER A 317 -8.56 3.77 -0.61
N ALA A 318 -9.61 3.21 -0.03
CA ALA A 318 -10.97 3.31 -0.54
C ALA A 318 -11.79 4.39 0.16
N ALA A 319 -11.81 4.37 1.50
CA ALA A 319 -12.70 5.21 2.30
C ALA A 319 -12.30 6.69 2.28
N LEU A 320 -10.99 7.00 2.34
CA LEU A 320 -10.54 8.39 2.36
C LEU A 320 -10.74 9.10 1.01
N PRO A 321 -10.36 8.54 -0.16
CA PRO A 321 -10.71 9.15 -1.43
C PRO A 321 -12.22 9.31 -1.65
N ALA A 322 -13.03 8.34 -1.20
CA ALA A 322 -14.48 8.46 -1.27
C ALA A 322 -15.01 9.63 -0.42
N GLY A 323 -14.53 9.74 0.84
CA GLY A 323 -14.86 10.86 1.72
C GLY A 323 -14.39 12.21 1.18
N LEU A 324 -13.19 12.28 0.62
CA LEU A 324 -12.67 13.47 -0.06
C LEU A 324 -13.53 13.85 -1.28
N GLY A 325 -13.99 12.87 -2.05
CA GLY A 325 -14.90 13.09 -3.17
C GLY A 325 -16.25 13.70 -2.73
N LEU A 326 -16.82 13.20 -1.64
CA LEU A 326 -18.03 13.78 -1.04
C LEU A 326 -17.79 15.22 -0.58
N ALA A 327 -16.66 15.49 0.07
CA ALA A 327 -16.29 16.83 0.51
C ALA A 327 -16.08 17.79 -0.68
N ILE A 328 -15.44 17.34 -1.77
CA ILE A 328 -15.27 18.08 -3.01
C ILE A 328 -16.63 18.41 -3.63
N GLY A 329 -17.55 17.45 -3.65
CA GLY A 329 -18.90 17.65 -4.17
C GLY A 329 -19.75 18.61 -3.33
N ALA A 330 -19.58 18.58 -2.00
CA ALA A 330 -20.33 19.43 -1.08
C ALA A 330 -19.79 20.86 -0.98
N VAL A 331 -18.49 21.07 -1.13
CA VAL A 331 -17.85 22.39 -0.97
C VAL A 331 -17.31 22.90 -2.30
N ASN A 332 -16.17 22.41 -2.74
CA ASN A 332 -15.52 22.62 -4.04
C ASN A 332 -14.19 21.83 -4.09
N ALA A 333 -13.54 21.81 -5.27
CA ALA A 333 -12.30 21.07 -5.47
C ALA A 333 -11.11 21.60 -4.62
N ARG A 334 -11.13 22.83 -4.15
CA ARG A 334 -10.04 23.41 -3.34
C ARG A 334 -9.96 22.78 -1.95
N ILE A 335 -11.02 22.12 -1.46
CA ILE A 335 -11.03 21.46 -0.14
C ILE A 335 -10.02 20.31 -0.07
N LEU A 336 -9.58 19.76 -1.20
CA LEU A 336 -8.62 18.66 -1.24
C LEU A 336 -7.34 19.00 -0.45
N ALA A 337 -6.72 20.14 -0.75
CA ALA A 337 -5.43 20.50 -0.17
C ALA A 337 -5.48 20.68 1.36
N PRO A 338 -6.42 21.45 1.96
CA PRO A 338 -6.54 21.53 3.41
C PRO A 338 -6.94 20.20 4.05
N SER A 339 -7.72 19.35 3.38
CA SER A 339 -8.03 18.00 3.88
C SER A 339 -6.78 17.13 3.95
N LEU A 340 -5.95 17.13 2.91
CA LEU A 340 -4.66 16.42 2.92
C LEU A 340 -3.71 16.97 3.99
N LEU A 341 -3.72 18.28 4.24
CA LEU A 341 -2.94 18.90 5.31
C LEU A 341 -3.39 18.39 6.68
N VAL A 342 -4.69 18.38 6.96
CA VAL A 342 -5.24 17.87 8.23
C VAL A 342 -4.89 16.39 8.41
N LEU A 343 -5.05 15.56 7.37
CA LEU A 343 -4.69 14.15 7.40
C LEU A 343 -3.19 13.95 7.61
N GLY A 344 -2.34 14.76 6.96
CA GLY A 344 -0.89 14.72 7.12
C GLY A 344 -0.46 15.10 8.55
N LEU A 345 -1.08 16.12 9.16
CA LEU A 345 -0.84 16.51 10.56
C LEU A 345 -1.32 15.42 11.53
N ALA A 346 -2.49 14.81 11.27
CA ALA A 346 -2.98 13.68 12.05
C ALA A 346 -2.03 12.49 11.98
N MET A 347 -1.53 12.17 10.78
CA MET A 347 -0.51 11.14 10.58
C MET A 347 0.79 11.46 11.34
N GLY A 348 1.23 12.72 11.35
CA GLY A 348 2.36 13.21 12.14
C GLY A 348 2.17 12.96 13.63
N SER A 349 0.99 13.24 14.14
CA SER A 349 0.63 13.00 15.54
C SER A 349 0.67 11.52 15.89
N LEU A 350 0.14 10.66 15.01
CA LEU A 350 0.20 9.20 15.16
C LEU A 350 1.64 8.69 15.17
N TYR A 351 2.51 9.22 14.31
CA TYR A 351 3.93 8.87 14.26
C TYR A 351 4.64 9.24 15.58
N VAL A 352 4.45 10.46 16.07
CA VAL A 352 5.04 10.91 17.34
C VAL A 352 4.55 10.06 18.50
N PHE A 353 3.27 9.74 18.54
CA PHE A 353 2.70 8.86 19.57
C PHE A 353 3.30 7.45 19.48
N GLY A 354 3.33 6.85 18.29
CA GLY A 354 3.89 5.50 18.04
C GLY A 354 5.38 5.42 18.37
N SER A 355 6.17 6.46 18.05
CA SER A 355 7.62 6.49 18.28
C SER A 355 8.01 6.45 19.77
N ARG A 356 7.12 6.91 20.66
CA ARG A 356 7.35 6.85 22.12
C ARG A 356 7.38 5.40 22.64
N TRP A 357 6.68 4.48 21.96
CA TRP A 357 6.62 3.06 22.32
C TRP A 357 7.77 2.25 21.71
N SER A 358 8.42 2.78 20.68
CA SER A 358 9.53 2.13 19.98
C SER A 358 10.90 2.40 20.62
N ARG A 359 10.99 3.23 21.65
CA ARG A 359 12.26 3.48 22.34
C ARG A 359 12.69 2.25 23.12
N PRO A 360 13.89 1.69 22.86
CA PRO A 360 14.45 0.65 23.73
C PRO A 360 14.58 1.24 25.13
N THR A 361 13.98 0.64 26.14
CA THR A 361 14.34 0.90 27.53
C THR A 361 15.67 0.23 27.79
N THR A 362 16.76 0.81 27.33
CA THR A 362 18.09 0.46 27.79
C THR A 362 18.21 1.02 29.21
N PRO A 363 18.38 0.19 30.24
CA PRO A 363 18.77 0.71 31.54
C PRO A 363 20.12 1.42 31.37
N PRO A 364 20.36 2.51 32.10
CA PRO A 364 21.67 3.17 32.07
C PRO A 364 22.71 2.13 32.46
N VAL A 365 23.74 1.99 31.63
CA VAL A 365 24.93 1.19 31.95
C VAL A 365 25.54 1.90 33.13
N THR A 366 25.38 1.35 34.34
CA THR A 366 26.15 1.82 35.50
C THR A 366 27.62 1.48 35.22
N PRO A 367 28.52 2.48 35.23
CA PRO A 367 29.94 2.19 35.15
C PRO A 367 30.30 1.23 36.31
N ARG A 368 30.87 0.08 35.99
CA ARG A 368 31.48 -0.75 36.98
C ARG A 368 32.71 0.01 37.52
N ALA A 369 32.66 0.30 38.80
CA ALA A 369 33.78 0.88 39.54
C ALA A 369 34.95 -0.11 39.63
#